data_b261019cb248b12c80990ca5cbc859cf
#
_entry.id   b261019cb248b12c80990ca5cbc859cf
#
_cell.length_a   1.000
_cell.length_b   1.000
_cell.length_c   1.000
_cell.angle_alpha   90.00
_cell.angle_beta   90.00
_cell.angle_gamma   90.00
#
_symmetry.space_group_name_H-M   'P 1'
#
loop_
_entity.id
_entity.type
_entity.pdbx_description
1 polymer ?
#
loop_
_entity_poly.entity_id
_entity_poly.type
_entity_poly.pdbx_seq_one_letter_code
_entity_poly.pdbx_strand_id
1 'polypeptide(L)'
;MTPHYSLHQGDAREVLQGLEDESVDLVLSDPPYLEEFIPLYGDLAREAGRVLKQDGFLIFYIGHYHLETVMKMVADVPALSYYWLVSQWNMSGMAKIMARRQICGFKPILIYRKGKALPNGWPLDILTMGGRSKNFHAWEQDVKESRYLVQHYSRPGDTVLDPFLGSGTTGVASLQAGREFVGVELDPETFAIAKTRIERTLWQSHADRTVQTPLEEWIAPECNKLLHPLGGCNNL
;
A
#
# COMPACT_ATOMS: atom_id res chain seq x y z
N MET A 1 4.57 5.41 -22.95
CA MET A 1 3.11 5.17 -22.97
C MET A 1 2.50 5.94 -21.81
N THR A 2 1.30 6.51 -21.95
CA THR A 2 0.56 7.11 -20.83
C THR A 2 0.07 5.98 -19.94
N PRO A 3 0.31 5.99 -18.63
CA PRO A 3 -0.21 4.94 -17.75
C PRO A 3 -1.74 4.91 -17.84
N HIS A 4 -2.29 3.72 -17.99
CA HIS A 4 -3.73 3.53 -18.01
C HIS A 4 -4.27 3.48 -16.56
N TYR A 5 -5.46 4.05 -16.33
CA TYR A 5 -6.16 3.93 -15.05
C TYR A 5 -7.66 3.80 -15.24
N SER A 6 -8.31 3.13 -14.31
CA SER A 6 -9.77 3.08 -14.19
C SER A 6 -10.19 3.34 -12.75
N LEU A 7 -11.25 4.13 -12.59
CA LEU A 7 -11.82 4.45 -11.28
C LEU A 7 -13.30 4.09 -11.27
N HIS A 8 -13.72 3.41 -10.21
CA HIS A 8 -15.08 2.92 -10.04
C HIS A 8 -15.67 3.48 -8.75
N GLN A 9 -16.81 4.18 -8.86
CA GLN A 9 -17.59 4.56 -7.70
C GLN A 9 -18.55 3.42 -7.36
N GLY A 10 -18.43 2.85 -6.16
CA GLY A 10 -19.31 1.76 -5.73
C GLY A 10 -18.72 0.94 -4.58
N ASP A 11 -19.45 -0.09 -4.18
CA ASP A 11 -18.98 -1.05 -3.18
C ASP A 11 -17.87 -1.92 -3.78
N ALA A 12 -16.73 -1.98 -3.10
CA ALA A 12 -15.58 -2.77 -3.52
C ALA A 12 -15.93 -4.24 -3.74
N ARG A 13 -16.81 -4.81 -2.90
CA ARG A 13 -17.25 -6.21 -3.01
C ARG A 13 -17.98 -6.51 -4.31
N GLU A 14 -18.74 -5.53 -4.85
CA GLU A 14 -19.45 -5.67 -6.11
C GLU A 14 -18.51 -5.40 -7.31
N VAL A 15 -17.73 -4.33 -7.23
CA VAL A 15 -16.80 -3.95 -8.31
C VAL A 15 -15.74 -5.02 -8.55
N LEU A 16 -15.15 -5.56 -7.47
CA LEU A 16 -14.11 -6.58 -7.58
C LEU A 16 -14.59 -7.85 -8.26
N GLN A 17 -15.87 -8.24 -8.08
CA GLN A 17 -16.44 -9.40 -8.79
C GLN A 17 -16.43 -9.24 -10.31
N GLY A 18 -16.42 -8.01 -10.82
CA GLY A 18 -16.32 -7.71 -12.25
C GLY A 18 -14.90 -7.74 -12.81
N LEU A 19 -13.87 -7.83 -11.97
CA LEU A 19 -12.48 -7.94 -12.41
C LEU A 19 -12.17 -9.38 -12.84
N GLU A 20 -11.36 -9.52 -13.89
CA GLU A 20 -10.90 -10.83 -14.36
C GLU A 20 -9.94 -11.47 -13.33
N ASP A 21 -9.96 -12.80 -13.27
CA ASP A 21 -9.02 -13.57 -12.48
C ASP A 21 -7.58 -13.30 -12.98
N GLU A 22 -6.63 -13.25 -12.05
CA GLU A 22 -5.21 -13.08 -12.37
C GLU A 22 -4.90 -11.86 -13.27
N SER A 23 -5.62 -10.74 -13.04
CA SER A 23 -5.48 -9.50 -13.82
C SER A 23 -4.63 -8.43 -13.12
N VAL A 24 -4.37 -8.58 -11.81
CA VAL A 24 -3.72 -7.57 -10.94
C VAL A 24 -2.38 -8.08 -10.44
N ASP A 25 -1.36 -7.23 -10.42
CA ASP A 25 -0.01 -7.58 -9.95
C ASP A 25 0.19 -7.23 -8.47
N LEU A 26 -0.43 -6.12 -8.03
CA LEU A 26 -0.35 -5.64 -6.64
C LEU A 26 -1.72 -5.14 -6.17
N VAL A 27 -2.19 -5.64 -5.03
CA VAL A 27 -3.26 -5.01 -4.25
C VAL A 27 -2.62 -4.24 -3.11
N LEU A 28 -2.80 -2.91 -3.07
CA LEU A 28 -2.30 -2.04 -2.00
C LEU A 28 -3.44 -1.17 -1.49
N SER A 29 -3.82 -1.33 -0.22
CA SER A 29 -5.01 -0.70 0.31
C SER A 29 -4.93 -0.34 1.79
N ASP A 30 -5.74 0.64 2.20
CA ASP A 30 -5.90 1.09 3.58
C ASP A 30 -7.39 1.02 3.99
N PRO A 31 -7.96 -0.19 4.22
CA PRO A 31 -9.35 -0.35 4.60
C PRO A 31 -9.68 0.31 5.95
N PRO A 32 -10.95 0.65 6.23
CA PRO A 32 -11.34 1.22 7.53
C PRO A 32 -11.11 0.24 8.69
N TYR A 33 -10.72 0.78 9.89
CA TYR A 33 -10.26 -0.01 11.05
C TYR A 33 -11.31 -0.25 12.14
N LEU A 34 -12.51 0.29 12.01
CA LEU A 34 -13.57 0.07 13.00
C LEU A 34 -14.02 -1.38 12.98
N GLU A 35 -14.45 -1.89 14.14
CA GLU A 35 -14.82 -3.30 14.33
C GLU A 35 -15.85 -3.79 13.31
N GLU A 36 -16.81 -2.95 12.97
CA GLU A 36 -17.85 -3.24 11.98
C GLU A 36 -17.31 -3.48 10.55
N PHE A 37 -16.11 -2.96 10.24
CA PHE A 37 -15.45 -3.12 8.94
C PHE A 37 -14.43 -4.25 8.89
N ILE A 38 -14.15 -4.91 10.01
CA ILE A 38 -13.17 -6.02 10.03
C ILE A 38 -13.52 -7.15 9.05
N PRO A 39 -14.79 -7.53 8.83
CA PRO A 39 -15.14 -8.53 7.81
C PRO A 39 -14.67 -8.18 6.40
N LEU A 40 -14.54 -6.88 6.05
CA LEU A 40 -14.05 -6.45 4.74
C LEU A 40 -12.63 -6.94 4.43
N TYR A 41 -11.79 -7.15 5.45
CA TYR A 41 -10.46 -7.72 5.25
C TYR A 41 -10.50 -9.17 4.75
N GLY A 42 -11.48 -9.95 5.23
CA GLY A 42 -11.71 -11.30 4.73
C GLY A 42 -12.23 -11.31 3.28
N ASP A 43 -13.14 -10.36 2.96
CA ASP A 43 -13.65 -10.17 1.59
C ASP A 43 -12.52 -9.74 0.66
N LEU A 44 -11.73 -8.75 1.08
CA LEU A 44 -10.54 -8.28 0.34
C LEU A 44 -9.54 -9.42 0.09
N ALA A 45 -9.26 -10.24 1.11
CA ALA A 45 -8.32 -11.34 0.96
C ALA A 45 -8.80 -12.39 -0.04
N ARG A 46 -10.10 -12.74 -0.02
CA ARG A 46 -10.68 -13.69 -0.98
C ARG A 46 -10.59 -13.17 -2.41
N GLU A 47 -11.01 -11.92 -2.62
CA GLU A 47 -10.94 -11.29 -3.94
C GLU A 47 -9.49 -11.10 -4.40
N ALA A 48 -8.58 -10.65 -3.51
CA ALA A 48 -7.17 -10.56 -3.83
C ALA A 48 -6.58 -11.93 -4.22
N GLY A 49 -6.96 -13.01 -3.53
CA GLY A 49 -6.55 -14.38 -3.89
C GLY A 49 -6.97 -14.79 -5.29
N ARG A 50 -8.10 -14.27 -5.80
CA ARG A 50 -8.63 -14.50 -7.14
C ARG A 50 -7.96 -13.60 -8.18
N VAL A 51 -8.02 -12.26 -7.97
CA VAL A 51 -7.60 -11.28 -8.98
C VAL A 51 -6.10 -11.12 -9.11
N LEU A 52 -5.33 -11.44 -8.06
CA LEU A 52 -3.87 -11.39 -8.14
C LEU A 52 -3.35 -12.42 -9.13
N LYS A 53 -2.46 -11.99 -10.00
CA LYS A 53 -1.64 -12.87 -10.82
C LYS A 53 -0.77 -13.76 -9.95
N GLN A 54 -0.29 -14.87 -10.53
CA GLN A 54 0.79 -15.63 -9.91
C GLN A 54 1.99 -14.73 -9.66
N ASP A 55 2.57 -14.83 -8.46
CA ASP A 55 3.64 -13.97 -7.97
C ASP A 55 3.26 -12.51 -7.71
N GLY A 56 1.97 -12.21 -7.55
CA GLY A 56 1.47 -10.92 -7.09
C GLY A 56 1.48 -10.77 -5.55
N PHE A 57 1.32 -9.52 -5.09
CA PHE A 57 1.30 -9.18 -3.66
C PHE A 57 -0.03 -8.56 -3.23
N LEU A 58 -0.46 -8.92 -2.02
CA LEU A 58 -1.49 -8.23 -1.27
C LEU A 58 -0.83 -7.49 -0.11
N ILE A 59 -1.00 -6.17 -0.07
CA ILE A 59 -0.49 -5.29 1.00
C ILE A 59 -1.65 -4.47 1.54
N PHE A 60 -1.82 -4.46 2.85
CA PHE A 60 -2.82 -3.61 3.46
C PHE A 60 -2.40 -3.13 4.85
N TYR A 61 -2.90 -1.94 5.19
CA TYR A 61 -2.76 -1.35 6.50
C TYR A 61 -3.78 -1.94 7.47
N ILE A 62 -3.43 -2.02 8.73
CA ILE A 62 -4.31 -2.58 9.77
C ILE A 62 -4.07 -1.89 11.12
N GLY A 63 -5.13 -1.78 11.93
CA GLY A 63 -5.01 -1.39 13.32
C GLY A 63 -4.52 -2.54 14.21
N HIS A 64 -3.71 -2.23 15.23
CA HIS A 64 -3.18 -3.22 16.18
C HIS A 64 -4.24 -4.09 16.85
N TYR A 65 -5.42 -3.49 17.11
CA TYR A 65 -6.45 -4.13 17.92
C TYR A 65 -7.00 -5.43 17.29
N HIS A 66 -7.15 -5.44 15.99
CA HIS A 66 -7.72 -6.54 15.22
C HIS A 66 -6.69 -7.34 14.40
N LEU A 67 -5.40 -7.10 14.63
CA LEU A 67 -4.32 -7.70 13.84
C LEU A 67 -4.43 -9.22 13.78
N GLU A 68 -4.57 -9.90 14.93
CA GLU A 68 -4.70 -11.35 15.01
C GLU A 68 -5.91 -11.88 14.25
N THR A 69 -7.06 -11.21 14.40
CA THR A 69 -8.31 -11.59 13.73
C THR A 69 -8.17 -11.53 12.22
N VAL A 70 -7.59 -10.44 11.72
CA VAL A 70 -7.40 -10.25 10.28
C VAL A 70 -6.37 -11.25 9.73
N MET A 71 -5.27 -11.48 10.44
CA MET A 71 -4.29 -12.49 10.01
C MET A 71 -4.91 -13.89 9.88
N LYS A 72 -5.81 -14.27 10.79
CA LYS A 72 -6.56 -15.54 10.69
C LYS A 72 -7.47 -15.56 9.46
N MET A 73 -8.22 -14.47 9.21
CA MET A 73 -9.09 -14.37 8.02
C MET A 73 -8.31 -14.54 6.71
N VAL A 74 -7.12 -13.93 6.61
CA VAL A 74 -6.29 -14.07 5.40
C VAL A 74 -5.67 -15.46 5.30
N ALA A 75 -5.32 -16.09 6.43
CA ALA A 75 -4.80 -17.46 6.45
C ALA A 75 -5.82 -18.51 5.95
N ASP A 76 -7.12 -18.19 5.99
CA ASP A 76 -8.19 -19.04 5.45
C ASP A 76 -8.27 -18.97 3.90
N VAL A 77 -7.47 -18.12 3.24
CA VAL A 77 -7.40 -18.03 1.78
C VAL A 77 -6.18 -18.80 1.25
N PRO A 78 -6.35 -20.03 0.70
CA PRO A 78 -5.23 -20.90 0.36
C PRO A 78 -4.28 -20.35 -0.71
N ALA A 79 -4.76 -19.42 -1.52
CA ALA A 79 -3.96 -18.76 -2.57
C ALA A 79 -2.92 -17.79 -2.02
N LEU A 80 -3.09 -17.33 -0.77
CA LEU A 80 -2.25 -16.31 -0.15
C LEU A 80 -1.36 -16.90 0.95
N SER A 81 -0.12 -16.47 1.01
CA SER A 81 0.79 -16.80 2.10
C SER A 81 1.33 -15.54 2.75
N TYR A 82 1.44 -15.52 4.08
CA TYR A 82 2.09 -14.44 4.79
C TYR A 82 3.53 -14.29 4.28
N TYR A 83 3.90 -13.04 3.98
CA TYR A 83 5.25 -12.72 3.55
C TYR A 83 6.02 -11.94 4.61
N TRP A 84 5.52 -10.75 4.99
CA TRP A 84 6.21 -9.88 5.95
C TRP A 84 5.25 -8.92 6.66
N LEU A 85 5.76 -8.26 7.72
CA LEU A 85 5.13 -7.15 8.41
C LEU A 85 6.04 -5.94 8.32
N VAL A 86 5.51 -4.81 7.87
CA VAL A 86 6.19 -3.53 7.84
C VAL A 86 5.58 -2.62 8.90
N SER A 87 6.41 -1.87 9.60
CA SER A 87 6.01 -0.90 10.61
C SER A 87 6.05 0.51 10.04
N GLN A 88 4.89 1.14 9.86
CA GLN A 88 4.82 2.57 9.57
C GLN A 88 4.94 3.36 10.85
N TRP A 89 6.08 3.97 11.10
CA TRP A 89 6.30 4.74 12.31
C TRP A 89 5.69 6.13 12.21
N ASN A 90 4.78 6.44 13.13
CA ASN A 90 4.14 7.75 13.22
C ASN A 90 4.84 8.62 14.25
N MET A 91 5.76 9.46 13.81
CA MET A 91 6.48 10.40 14.69
C MET A 91 5.60 11.54 15.22
N SER A 92 4.44 11.81 14.62
CA SER A 92 3.60 12.98 14.94
C SER A 92 2.44 12.71 15.90
N GLY A 93 2.19 11.47 16.26
CA GLY A 93 1.09 11.14 17.16
C GLY A 93 1.06 9.68 17.58
N MET A 94 1.33 9.43 18.86
CA MET A 94 1.08 8.12 19.44
C MET A 94 -0.40 8.01 19.87
N ALA A 95 -1.09 6.93 19.47
CA ALA A 95 -2.45 6.65 19.87
C ALA A 95 -2.46 5.84 21.17
N LYS A 96 -3.29 6.26 22.13
CA LYS A 96 -3.52 5.49 23.38
C LYS A 96 -4.69 4.54 23.17
N ILE A 97 -4.44 3.25 23.31
CA ILE A 97 -5.47 2.22 23.32
C ILE A 97 -5.86 1.94 24.78
N MET A 98 -6.89 2.63 25.27
CA MET A 98 -7.28 2.58 26.69
C MET A 98 -7.66 1.17 27.14
N ALA A 99 -8.38 0.41 26.32
CA ALA A 99 -8.80 -0.97 26.62
C ALA A 99 -7.65 -1.94 26.83
N ARG A 100 -6.48 -1.67 26.22
CA ARG A 100 -5.28 -2.51 26.30
C ARG A 100 -4.16 -1.88 27.13
N ARG A 101 -4.35 -0.64 27.62
CA ARG A 101 -3.33 0.16 28.33
C ARG A 101 -2.01 0.24 27.56
N GLN A 102 -2.09 0.38 26.23
CA GLN A 102 -0.95 0.45 25.33
C GLN A 102 -0.90 1.79 24.61
N ILE A 103 0.31 2.20 24.27
CA ILE A 103 0.58 3.32 23.38
C ILE A 103 1.08 2.75 22.06
N CYS A 104 0.39 3.07 20.97
CA CYS A 104 0.79 2.66 19.62
C CYS A 104 1.68 3.73 19.00
N GLY A 105 2.93 3.37 18.69
CA GLY A 105 3.91 4.23 18.03
C GLY A 105 4.05 3.95 16.53
N PHE A 106 3.44 2.90 16.00
CA PHE A 106 3.48 2.57 14.58
C PHE A 106 2.14 1.99 14.10
N LYS A 107 1.94 1.95 12.81
CA LYS A 107 0.82 1.31 12.12
C LYS A 107 1.34 0.08 11.40
N PRO A 108 0.79 -1.11 11.64
CA PRO A 108 1.20 -2.32 10.93
C PRO A 108 0.74 -2.29 9.47
N ILE A 109 1.60 -2.75 8.58
CA ILE A 109 1.29 -3.03 7.18
C ILE A 109 1.58 -4.51 6.97
N LEU A 110 0.56 -5.29 6.65
CA LEU A 110 0.70 -6.71 6.39
C LEU A 110 0.94 -6.95 4.90
N ILE A 111 1.89 -7.82 4.61
CA ILE A 111 2.24 -8.23 3.27
C ILE A 111 2.01 -9.73 3.12
N TYR A 112 1.18 -10.07 2.15
CA TYR A 112 0.94 -11.44 1.68
C TYR A 112 1.33 -11.55 0.22
N ARG A 113 1.56 -12.76 -0.23
CA ARG A 113 1.87 -13.03 -1.64
C ARG A 113 1.09 -14.23 -2.16
N LYS A 114 0.77 -14.22 -3.44
CA LYS A 114 0.34 -15.37 -4.20
C LYS A 114 1.58 -16.01 -4.85
N GLY A 115 1.82 -17.31 -4.63
CA GLY A 115 3.00 -17.97 -5.15
C GLY A 115 4.29 -17.71 -4.37
N LYS A 116 5.40 -17.44 -5.11
CA LYS A 116 6.75 -17.31 -4.55
C LYS A 116 7.41 -15.96 -4.86
N ALA A 117 6.59 -14.93 -5.09
CA ALA A 117 7.08 -13.58 -5.36
C ALA A 117 8.13 -13.10 -4.36
N LEU A 118 9.10 -12.36 -4.86
CA LEU A 118 10.08 -11.60 -4.07
C LEU A 118 9.97 -10.12 -4.46
N PRO A 119 10.16 -9.20 -3.51
CA PRO A 119 10.15 -7.78 -3.80
C PRO A 119 11.34 -7.37 -4.67
N ASN A 120 11.26 -6.21 -5.29
CA ASN A 120 12.37 -5.61 -6.01
C ASN A 120 13.40 -5.07 -4.99
N GLY A 121 14.59 -5.64 -4.98
CA GLY A 121 15.65 -5.27 -4.04
C GLY A 121 15.39 -5.74 -2.61
N TRP A 122 15.79 -4.92 -1.64
CA TRP A 122 15.72 -5.20 -0.21
C TRP A 122 14.92 -4.11 0.51
N PRO A 123 13.57 -4.16 0.49
CA PRO A 123 12.78 -3.15 1.18
C PRO A 123 12.97 -3.19 2.69
N LEU A 124 12.99 -2.00 3.30
CA LEU A 124 13.00 -1.86 4.76
C LEU A 124 11.63 -2.23 5.33
N ASP A 125 11.63 -2.80 6.51
CA ASP A 125 10.42 -3.13 7.27
C ASP A 125 10.02 -2.05 8.28
N ILE A 126 10.71 -0.91 8.28
CA ILE A 126 10.36 0.28 9.03
C ILE A 126 10.25 1.45 8.06
N LEU A 127 9.04 1.99 7.92
CA LEU A 127 8.80 3.21 7.16
C LEU A 127 8.60 4.37 8.14
N THR A 128 9.41 5.40 7.98
CA THR A 128 9.26 6.62 8.78
C THR A 128 8.47 7.64 7.96
N MET A 129 7.29 8.03 8.46
CA MET A 129 6.62 9.23 7.93
C MET A 129 7.57 10.40 8.13
N GLY A 130 8.05 10.99 7.06
CA GLY A 130 8.91 12.18 7.11
C GLY A 130 8.27 13.24 7.99
N GLY A 131 9.05 13.75 8.96
CA GLY A 131 8.58 14.79 9.87
C GLY A 131 7.90 15.91 9.10
N ARG A 132 6.84 16.49 9.67
CA ARG A 132 6.09 17.61 9.07
C ARG A 132 7.07 18.69 8.61
N SER A 133 7.45 18.67 7.35
CA SER A 133 8.01 19.84 6.70
C SER A 133 6.89 20.86 6.64
N LYS A 134 7.07 22.02 7.27
CA LYS A 134 6.07 23.10 7.30
C LYS A 134 5.74 23.66 5.90
N ASN A 135 6.40 23.17 4.86
CA ASN A 135 6.31 23.66 3.49
C ASN A 135 5.64 22.71 2.50
N PHE A 136 5.25 21.48 2.93
CA PHE A 136 4.56 20.51 2.06
C PHE A 136 3.17 20.22 2.62
N HIS A 137 2.16 20.20 1.74
CA HIS A 137 0.82 19.76 2.09
C HIS A 137 0.87 18.34 2.64
N ALA A 138 0.09 18.04 3.69
CA ALA A 138 0.03 16.74 4.35
C ALA A 138 -0.16 15.56 3.37
N TRP A 139 -0.74 15.81 2.22
CA TRP A 139 -1.01 14.89 1.12
C TRP A 139 0.24 14.37 0.38
N GLU A 140 1.34 15.14 0.30
CA GLU A 140 2.56 14.71 -0.40
C GLU A 140 3.36 13.65 0.36
N GLN A 141 3.28 13.68 1.69
CA GLN A 141 4.00 12.70 2.51
C GLN A 141 3.42 11.30 2.36
N ASP A 142 2.09 11.20 2.28
CA ASP A 142 1.41 9.91 2.08
C ASP A 142 1.73 9.27 0.73
N VAL A 143 1.87 10.07 -0.34
CA VAL A 143 2.24 9.59 -1.67
C VAL A 143 3.61 8.92 -1.69
N LYS A 144 4.55 9.46 -0.94
CA LYS A 144 5.91 8.90 -0.89
C LYS A 144 5.91 7.47 -0.38
N GLU A 145 5.25 7.22 0.72
CA GLU A 145 5.20 5.88 1.31
C GLU A 145 4.52 4.86 0.38
N SER A 146 3.34 5.22 -0.15
CA SER A 146 2.65 4.36 -1.11
C SER A 146 3.51 4.11 -2.35
N ARG A 147 4.25 5.12 -2.82
CA ARG A 147 5.19 4.97 -3.94
C ARG A 147 6.33 4.01 -3.60
N TYR A 148 6.87 4.07 -2.38
CA TYR A 148 7.89 3.12 -1.93
C TYR A 148 7.37 1.68 -2.01
N LEU A 149 6.18 1.41 -1.45
CA LEU A 149 5.57 0.08 -1.49
C LEU A 149 5.30 -0.35 -2.94
N VAL A 150 4.71 0.51 -3.77
CA VAL A 150 4.45 0.23 -5.19
C VAL A 150 5.74 -0.13 -5.92
N GLN A 151 6.83 0.60 -5.72
CA GLN A 151 8.10 0.37 -6.41
C GLN A 151 8.77 -0.95 -6.01
N HIS A 152 8.67 -1.33 -4.74
CA HIS A 152 9.26 -2.59 -4.27
C HIS A 152 8.42 -3.83 -4.56
N TYR A 153 7.09 -3.69 -4.65
CA TYR A 153 6.19 -4.84 -4.77
C TYR A 153 5.47 -4.93 -6.12
N SER A 154 5.87 -4.09 -7.08
CA SER A 154 5.44 -4.18 -8.47
C SER A 154 6.53 -3.67 -9.41
N ARG A 155 6.34 -3.85 -10.73
CA ARG A 155 7.24 -3.39 -11.80
C ARG A 155 6.56 -2.31 -12.64
N PRO A 156 7.29 -1.45 -13.36
CA PRO A 156 6.70 -0.56 -14.36
C PRO A 156 5.84 -1.33 -15.37
N GLY A 157 4.63 -0.85 -15.61
CA GLY A 157 3.64 -1.51 -16.48
C GLY A 157 2.72 -2.51 -15.78
N ASP A 158 3.01 -2.87 -14.51
CA ASP A 158 2.12 -3.71 -13.71
C ASP A 158 0.84 -2.97 -13.32
N THR A 159 -0.22 -3.72 -13.04
CA THR A 159 -1.51 -3.21 -12.57
C THR A 159 -1.57 -3.21 -11.05
N VAL A 160 -1.81 -2.04 -10.46
CA VAL A 160 -2.04 -1.85 -9.03
C VAL A 160 -3.53 -1.62 -8.77
N LEU A 161 -4.10 -2.34 -7.81
CA LEU A 161 -5.49 -2.22 -7.38
C LEU A 161 -5.56 -1.65 -5.96
N ASP A 162 -6.41 -0.62 -5.76
CA ASP A 162 -6.81 -0.15 -4.44
C ASP A 162 -8.34 -0.19 -4.30
N PRO A 163 -8.90 -1.19 -3.59
CA PRO A 163 -10.35 -1.33 -3.40
C PRO A 163 -10.95 -0.32 -2.41
N PHE A 164 -10.13 0.42 -1.66
CA PHE A 164 -10.54 1.45 -0.71
C PHE A 164 -9.76 2.74 -0.97
N LEU A 165 -10.00 3.29 -2.16
CA LEU A 165 -9.20 4.35 -2.79
C LEU A 165 -9.00 5.60 -1.91
N GLY A 166 -10.01 5.94 -1.09
CA GLY A 166 -10.00 7.16 -0.29
C GLY A 166 -9.69 8.39 -1.14
N SER A 167 -8.73 9.18 -0.73
CA SER A 167 -8.31 10.39 -1.46
C SER A 167 -7.41 10.13 -2.68
N GLY A 168 -7.16 8.86 -3.06
CA GLY A 168 -6.41 8.51 -4.27
C GLY A 168 -4.89 8.47 -4.12
N THR A 169 -4.36 8.35 -2.91
CA THR A 169 -2.90 8.35 -2.65
C THR A 169 -2.19 7.22 -3.37
N THR A 170 -2.74 5.99 -3.30
CA THR A 170 -2.20 4.81 -4.01
C THR A 170 -2.22 5.00 -5.52
N GLY A 171 -3.30 5.60 -6.07
CA GLY A 171 -3.42 5.88 -7.50
C GLY A 171 -2.36 6.86 -7.99
N VAL A 172 -2.17 7.98 -7.27
CA VAL A 172 -1.12 8.95 -7.57
C VAL A 172 0.25 8.28 -7.53
N ALA A 173 0.54 7.49 -6.49
CA ALA A 173 1.81 6.79 -6.33
C ALA A 173 2.08 5.80 -7.48
N SER A 174 1.06 5.03 -7.87
CA SER A 174 1.13 4.05 -8.95
C SER A 174 1.43 4.69 -10.29
N LEU A 175 0.70 5.73 -10.65
CA LEU A 175 0.89 6.44 -11.92
C LEU A 175 2.24 7.15 -11.99
N GLN A 176 2.68 7.80 -10.91
CA GLN A 176 4.01 8.39 -10.80
C GLN A 176 5.13 7.36 -10.94
N ALA A 177 4.89 6.13 -10.52
CA ALA A 177 5.83 5.04 -10.63
C ALA A 177 5.73 4.27 -11.97
N GLY A 178 4.88 4.70 -12.91
CA GLY A 178 4.71 4.08 -14.22
C GLY A 178 3.92 2.76 -14.20
N ARG A 179 3.02 2.61 -13.24
CA ARG A 179 2.09 1.46 -13.12
C ARG A 179 0.73 1.83 -13.69
N GLU A 180 -0.01 0.83 -14.12
CA GLU A 180 -1.45 0.96 -14.36
C GLU A 180 -2.19 0.93 -13.03
N PHE A 181 -3.39 1.52 -12.98
CA PHE A 181 -4.10 1.67 -11.71
C PHE A 181 -5.60 1.40 -11.85
N VAL A 182 -6.12 0.62 -10.89
CA VAL A 182 -7.56 0.42 -10.70
C VAL A 182 -7.91 0.86 -9.27
N GLY A 183 -8.89 1.76 -9.13
CA GLY A 183 -9.32 2.26 -7.81
C GLY A 183 -10.82 2.16 -7.63
N VAL A 184 -11.25 1.81 -6.42
CA VAL A 184 -12.68 1.75 -6.04
C VAL A 184 -12.92 2.61 -4.81
N GLU A 185 -13.96 3.43 -4.82
CA GLU A 185 -14.38 4.27 -3.70
C GLU A 185 -15.90 4.29 -3.58
N LEU A 186 -16.39 4.04 -2.38
CA LEU A 186 -17.83 3.99 -2.11
C LEU A 186 -18.44 5.39 -2.04
N ASP A 187 -17.78 6.30 -1.32
CA ASP A 187 -18.31 7.64 -1.07
C ASP A 187 -18.12 8.54 -2.30
N PRO A 188 -19.20 9.12 -2.85
CA PRO A 188 -19.12 9.93 -4.07
C PRO A 188 -18.29 11.20 -3.93
N GLU A 189 -18.27 11.82 -2.75
CA GLU A 189 -17.49 13.06 -2.52
C GLU A 189 -16.00 12.73 -2.47
N THR A 190 -15.63 11.70 -1.74
CA THR A 190 -14.26 11.18 -1.66
C THR A 190 -13.77 10.69 -3.02
N PHE A 191 -14.64 10.00 -3.79
CA PHE A 191 -14.35 9.57 -5.16
C PHE A 191 -14.03 10.77 -6.09
N ALA A 192 -14.83 11.84 -6.03
CA ALA A 192 -14.59 13.04 -6.83
C ALA A 192 -13.24 13.71 -6.50
N ILE A 193 -12.85 13.73 -5.22
CA ILE A 193 -11.56 14.23 -4.76
C ILE A 193 -10.43 13.37 -5.34
N ALA A 194 -10.52 12.05 -5.19
CA ALA A 194 -9.53 11.11 -5.69
C ALA A 194 -9.34 11.23 -7.21
N LYS A 195 -10.45 11.27 -7.95
CA LYS A 195 -10.45 11.42 -9.40
C LYS A 195 -9.71 12.69 -9.83
N THR A 196 -10.07 13.83 -9.24
CA THR A 196 -9.42 15.13 -9.56
C THR A 196 -7.92 15.07 -9.29
N ARG A 197 -7.51 14.46 -8.18
CA ARG A 197 -6.11 14.35 -7.77
C ARG A 197 -5.30 13.46 -8.71
N ILE A 198 -5.87 12.33 -9.12
CA ILE A 198 -5.26 11.37 -10.04
C ILE A 198 -5.13 12.00 -11.44
N GLU A 199 -6.18 12.64 -11.95
CA GLU A 199 -6.16 13.32 -13.24
C GLU A 199 -5.10 14.43 -13.27
N ARG A 200 -5.00 15.24 -12.21
CA ARG A 200 -3.97 16.29 -12.10
C ARG A 200 -2.56 15.72 -12.14
N THR A 201 -2.32 14.56 -11.55
CA THR A 201 -1.02 13.89 -11.57
C THR A 201 -0.59 13.53 -12.99
N LEU A 202 -1.52 13.08 -13.81
CA LEU A 202 -1.25 12.76 -15.22
C LEU A 202 -0.87 14.01 -16.03
N TRP A 203 -1.53 15.12 -15.78
CA TRP A 203 -1.19 16.41 -16.42
C TRP A 203 0.23 16.86 -16.07
N GLN A 204 0.62 16.74 -14.80
CA GLN A 204 1.95 17.12 -14.34
C GLN A 204 3.04 16.19 -14.87
N SER A 205 2.81 14.89 -14.97
CA SER A 205 3.76 13.93 -15.50
C SER A 205 4.04 14.10 -17.00
N HIS A 206 3.14 14.75 -17.73
CA HIS A 206 3.38 15.17 -19.12
C HIS A 206 4.28 16.40 -19.22
N ALA A 207 4.29 17.26 -18.19
CA ALA A 207 5.11 18.49 -18.14
C ALA A 207 6.53 18.22 -17.60
N ASP A 208 6.71 17.22 -16.72
CA ASP A 208 7.94 16.99 -15.95
C ASP A 208 8.54 15.59 -16.20
N ARG A 209 8.91 15.24 -17.44
CA ARG A 209 9.66 13.99 -17.73
C ARG A 209 11.12 13.99 -17.25
N THR A 210 11.53 14.87 -16.37
CA THR A 210 12.95 15.09 -16.04
C THR A 210 13.39 14.80 -14.62
N VAL A 211 12.53 14.36 -13.71
CA VAL A 211 12.95 14.09 -12.33
C VAL A 211 12.62 12.67 -11.89
N GLN A 212 13.52 11.74 -12.20
CA GLN A 212 13.64 10.49 -11.43
C GLN A 212 14.41 10.82 -10.14
N THR A 213 13.73 10.84 -9.01
CA THR A 213 14.40 10.88 -7.70
C THR A 213 15.00 9.50 -7.42
N PRO A 214 16.32 9.35 -7.20
CA PRO A 214 16.93 8.07 -6.90
C PRO A 214 16.35 7.46 -5.62
N LEU A 215 16.24 6.13 -5.57
CA LEU A 215 15.75 5.36 -4.40
C LEU A 215 16.56 5.65 -3.11
N GLU A 216 17.78 6.15 -3.25
CA GLU A 216 18.71 6.44 -2.15
C GLU A 216 18.28 7.59 -1.23
N GLU A 217 17.39 8.48 -1.67
CA GLU A 217 16.87 9.58 -0.81
C GLU A 217 15.91 9.14 0.30
N TRP A 218 15.54 7.86 0.34
CA TRP A 218 14.53 7.33 1.27
C TRP A 218 15.12 6.72 2.53
N ILE A 219 16.43 6.48 2.54
CA ILE A 219 17.15 5.95 3.70
C ILE A 219 17.44 7.13 4.63
N ALA A 220 16.83 7.16 5.81
CA ALA A 220 17.22 8.11 6.83
C ALA A 220 18.75 8.01 7.03
N PRO A 221 19.50 9.11 7.12
CA PRO A 221 20.98 9.10 7.23
C PRO A 221 21.50 8.21 8.36
N GLU A 222 20.68 7.95 9.36
CA GLU A 222 20.98 7.09 10.50
C GLU A 222 20.92 5.60 10.19
N CYS A 223 20.07 5.16 9.23
CA CYS A 223 20.02 3.76 8.81
C CYS A 223 21.21 3.36 7.95
N ASN A 224 21.82 4.28 7.22
CA ASN A 224 23.03 4.01 6.44
C ASN A 224 24.24 3.60 7.30
N LYS A 225 24.26 3.96 8.57
CA LYS A 225 25.32 3.54 9.52
C LYS A 225 25.15 2.09 9.99
N LEU A 226 23.96 1.52 9.88
CA LEU A 226 23.66 0.14 10.28
C LEU A 226 23.87 -0.88 9.15
N LEU A 227 24.05 -0.42 7.92
CA LEU A 227 24.24 -1.29 6.74
C LEU A 227 25.71 -1.64 6.45
N HIS A 228 26.70 -1.17 7.25
CA HIS A 228 28.09 -1.61 7.17
C HIS A 228 28.31 -2.84 8.06
N PRO A 229 29.18 -3.76 7.66
CA PRO A 229 28.87 -5.18 7.49
C PRO A 229 28.78 -5.87 8.84
N LEU A 230 27.61 -6.28 9.23
CA LEU A 230 27.49 -7.44 10.09
C LEU A 230 27.84 -8.64 9.22
N GLY A 231 29.13 -9.03 9.30
CA GLY A 231 29.57 -10.30 8.76
C GLY A 231 28.65 -11.40 9.28
N GLY A 232 28.07 -12.16 8.36
CA GLY A 232 27.57 -13.49 8.60
C GLY A 232 26.37 -13.60 9.53
N CYS A 233 25.14 -13.44 9.02
CA CYS A 233 24.01 -14.25 9.44
C CYS A 233 23.70 -15.26 8.33
N ASN A 234 24.55 -16.29 8.25
CA ASN A 234 24.14 -17.58 7.74
C ASN A 234 23.36 -18.27 8.87
N ASN A 235 22.19 -18.77 8.58
CA ASN A 235 21.27 -19.59 9.37
C ASN A 235 20.18 -18.82 10.14
N LEU A 236 19.07 -18.61 9.44
CA LEU A 236 17.73 -18.97 9.94
C LEU A 236 16.87 -19.35 8.74
#